data_98d02f289098848d89f38a2b55361232
#
_entry.id   98d02f289098848d89f38a2b55361232
#
_cell.length_a   1.000
_cell.length_b   1.000
_cell.length_c   1.000
_cell.angle_alpha   90.00
_cell.angle_beta   90.00
_cell.angle_gamma   90.00
#
_symmetry.space_group_name_H-M   'P 1'
#
loop_
_entity.id
_entity.type
_entity.pdbx_description
1 polymer ?
#
loop_
_entity_poly.entity_id
_entity_poly.type
_entity_poly.pdbx_seq_one_letter_code
_entity_poly.pdbx_strand_id
1 'polypeptide(L)'
;MTVNRISDLGSIISDLDGMGRLVRVHSLVDPIHDLAGIATKFEGGPRAVLFENVKGSEHPVFTGLYWSRELLAKLLGQNEALLSQYVSDRIQEWQAAPVSPRPVTNGPVREVTQKQVDLTRLPIPTHAADDGGPYFDAGVVIAKDPETGVRNASIQRFMVVDENTLTINIDAGRHLELYLEKAAARKTTLPLTINVGVGPGLHFAAAAPAEAAPADTDELR
;
A
#
# COMPACT_ATOMS: atom_id res chain seq x y z
N MET A 1 16.33 -1.46 22.13
CA MET A 1 15.56 -2.32 21.21
C MET A 1 14.12 -1.82 21.17
N THR A 2 13.84 -0.88 20.27
CA THR A 2 12.48 -0.39 20.03
C THR A 2 12.18 -0.65 18.55
N VAL A 3 12.06 -1.93 18.23
CA VAL A 3 11.62 -2.39 16.92
C VAL A 3 10.15 -2.74 17.06
N ASN A 4 9.33 -2.21 16.18
CA ASN A 4 7.94 -2.60 15.88
C ASN A 4 6.80 -1.71 16.38
N ARG A 5 6.85 -0.42 16.03
CA ARG A 5 5.62 0.39 16.04
C ARG A 5 5.11 0.77 14.64
N ILE A 6 5.78 0.34 13.56
CA ILE A 6 5.43 0.71 12.19
C ILE A 6 4.69 -0.46 11.50
N SER A 7 3.82 -1.13 12.24
CA SER A 7 3.12 -2.31 11.71
C SER A 7 1.83 -1.97 10.99
N ASP A 8 1.21 -0.84 11.30
CA ASP A 8 -0.08 -0.44 10.75
C ASP A 8 -0.17 1.08 10.57
N LEU A 9 -1.10 1.51 9.72
CA LEU A 9 -1.27 2.91 9.38
C LEU A 9 -1.71 3.77 10.57
N GLY A 10 -2.52 3.24 11.48
CA GLY A 10 -2.99 3.98 12.65
C GLY A 10 -1.82 4.36 13.58
N SER A 11 -0.91 3.42 13.83
CA SER A 11 0.31 3.67 14.60
C SER A 11 1.21 4.72 13.94
N ILE A 12 1.36 4.65 12.61
CA ILE A 12 2.15 5.64 11.85
C ILE A 12 1.55 7.03 11.98
N ILE A 13 0.25 7.18 11.80
CA ILE A 13 -0.45 8.47 11.94
C ILE A 13 -0.24 9.03 13.35
N SER A 14 -0.39 8.19 14.38
CA SER A 14 -0.17 8.59 15.78
C SER A 14 1.27 9.05 16.03
N ASP A 15 2.26 8.31 15.52
CA ASP A 15 3.67 8.66 15.68
C ASP A 15 4.02 9.97 14.97
N LEU A 16 3.52 10.18 13.74
CA LEU A 16 3.71 11.40 12.98
C LEU A 16 3.07 12.62 13.68
N ASP A 17 1.90 12.43 14.26
CA ASP A 17 1.21 13.47 15.02
C ASP A 17 2.01 13.84 16.27
N GLY A 18 2.45 12.86 17.03
CA GLY A 18 3.30 13.05 18.22
C GLY A 18 4.64 13.73 17.89
N MET A 19 5.17 13.55 16.69
CA MET A 19 6.39 14.21 16.21
C MET A 19 6.13 15.63 15.63
N GLY A 20 4.87 16.09 15.53
CA GLY A 20 4.51 17.33 14.84
C GLY A 20 4.74 17.28 13.32
N ARG A 21 4.69 16.07 12.75
CA ARG A 21 4.93 15.80 11.33
C ARG A 21 3.65 15.42 10.56
N LEU A 22 2.49 15.66 11.14
CA LEU A 22 1.19 15.46 10.53
C LEU A 22 0.46 16.79 10.38
N VAL A 23 -0.11 17.01 9.21
CA VAL A 23 -1.08 18.07 8.97
C VAL A 23 -2.47 17.45 8.95
N ARG A 24 -3.40 17.95 9.79
CA ARG A 24 -4.79 17.52 9.81
C ARG A 24 -5.64 18.52 9.04
N VAL A 25 -6.36 18.06 8.04
CA VAL A 25 -7.31 18.84 7.26
C VAL A 25 -8.72 18.49 7.74
N HIS A 26 -9.31 19.40 8.53
CA HIS A 26 -10.65 19.20 9.13
C HIS A 26 -11.77 19.67 8.21
N SER A 27 -11.47 20.52 7.23
CA SER A 27 -12.45 20.99 6.25
C SER A 27 -12.94 19.83 5.39
N LEU A 28 -14.20 19.90 4.94
CA LEU A 28 -14.72 18.98 3.94
C LEU A 28 -13.94 19.14 2.62
N VAL A 29 -13.39 18.04 2.11
CA VAL A 29 -12.59 18.01 0.88
C VAL A 29 -13.26 17.10 -0.15
N ASP A 30 -13.37 17.56 -1.39
CA ASP A 30 -13.83 16.71 -2.48
C ASP A 30 -12.70 15.76 -2.91
N PRO A 31 -12.93 14.44 -3.00
CA PRO A 31 -11.92 13.50 -3.50
C PRO A 31 -11.62 13.70 -4.98
N ILE A 32 -12.49 14.41 -5.70
CA ILE A 32 -12.29 14.74 -7.11
C ILE A 32 -11.47 16.03 -7.20
N HIS A 33 -10.20 15.90 -7.50
CA HIS A 33 -9.17 16.93 -7.74
C HIS A 33 -8.76 17.74 -6.49
N ASP A 34 -9.68 18.13 -5.57
CA ASP A 34 -9.34 19.00 -4.44
C ASP A 34 -8.35 18.31 -3.48
N LEU A 35 -8.59 17.04 -3.18
CA LEU A 35 -7.72 16.25 -2.30
C LEU A 35 -6.29 16.23 -2.86
N ALA A 36 -6.12 15.90 -4.14
CA ALA A 36 -4.83 15.88 -4.80
C ALA A 36 -4.20 17.29 -4.87
N GLY A 37 -5.00 18.30 -5.22
CA GLY A 37 -4.55 19.70 -5.29
C GLY A 37 -4.09 20.27 -3.94
N ILE A 38 -4.69 19.84 -2.83
CA ILE A 38 -4.23 20.22 -1.49
C ILE A 38 -2.96 19.43 -1.14
N ALA A 39 -2.94 18.14 -1.42
CA ALA A 39 -1.81 17.25 -1.12
C ALA A 39 -0.51 17.74 -1.75
N THR A 40 -0.53 18.18 -3.01
CA THR A 40 0.65 18.70 -3.72
C THR A 40 1.30 19.91 -3.06
N LYS A 41 0.57 20.67 -2.23
CA LYS A 41 1.15 21.79 -1.47
C LYS A 41 2.11 21.35 -0.37
N PHE A 42 2.09 20.09 0.00
CA PHE A 42 2.92 19.49 1.03
C PHE A 42 3.97 18.54 0.46
N GLU A 43 3.89 18.23 -0.84
CA GLU A 43 4.81 17.32 -1.52
C GLU A 43 6.27 17.78 -1.37
N GLY A 44 7.17 16.83 -1.10
CA GLY A 44 8.58 17.09 -0.80
C GLY A 44 8.83 17.72 0.57
N GLY A 45 7.78 18.08 1.31
CA GLY A 45 7.90 18.66 2.64
C GLY A 45 8.06 17.59 3.74
N PRO A 46 8.39 18.03 4.96
CA PRO A 46 8.68 17.13 6.08
C PRO A 46 7.42 16.69 6.84
N ARG A 47 6.24 16.83 6.26
CA ARG A 47 4.98 16.49 6.92
C ARG A 47 4.07 15.70 6.00
N ALA A 48 3.46 14.65 6.55
CA ALA A 48 2.34 13.95 5.93
C ALA A 48 1.02 14.70 6.16
N VAL A 49 -0.03 14.30 5.43
CA VAL A 49 -1.36 14.92 5.51
C VAL A 49 -2.43 13.87 5.79
N LEU A 50 -3.33 14.19 6.71
CA LEU A 50 -4.54 13.42 7.00
C LEU A 50 -5.76 14.29 6.69
N PHE A 51 -6.54 13.90 5.71
CA PHE A 51 -7.84 14.48 5.41
C PHE A 51 -8.90 13.74 6.24
N GLU A 52 -9.45 14.40 7.26
CA GLU A 52 -10.40 13.76 8.19
C GLU A 52 -11.83 13.75 7.67
N ASN A 53 -12.18 14.72 6.82
CA ASN A 53 -13.51 14.86 6.25
C ASN A 53 -13.45 14.82 4.73
N VAL A 54 -13.77 13.66 4.14
CA VAL A 54 -13.82 13.49 2.69
C VAL A 54 -15.26 13.34 2.25
N LYS A 55 -15.65 14.14 1.27
CA LYS A 55 -17.02 14.17 0.74
C LYS A 55 -17.46 12.78 0.25
N GLY A 56 -18.61 12.31 0.73
CA GLY A 56 -19.19 11.03 0.31
C GLY A 56 -18.61 9.81 1.03
N SER A 57 -17.69 9.99 1.99
CA SER A 57 -17.11 8.88 2.73
C SER A 57 -17.04 9.14 4.24
N GLU A 58 -17.12 8.07 5.01
CA GLU A 58 -16.87 8.09 6.46
C GLU A 58 -15.40 7.80 6.79
N HIS A 59 -14.59 7.48 5.79
CA HIS A 59 -13.19 7.14 5.97
C HIS A 59 -12.28 8.33 5.68
N PRO A 60 -11.26 8.57 6.51
CA PRO A 60 -10.23 9.58 6.23
C PRO A 60 -9.27 9.11 5.14
N VAL A 61 -8.55 10.05 4.55
CA VAL A 61 -7.45 9.77 3.60
C VAL A 61 -6.13 10.26 4.17
N PHE A 62 -5.15 9.39 4.19
CA PHE A 62 -3.78 9.71 4.59
C PHE A 62 -2.85 9.66 3.38
N THR A 63 -1.95 10.64 3.27
CA THR A 63 -0.96 10.71 2.19
C THR A 63 0.35 11.36 2.66
N GLY A 64 1.41 11.21 1.86
CA GLY A 64 2.68 11.89 2.08
C GLY A 64 3.72 11.15 2.90
N LEU A 65 3.50 9.89 3.22
CA LEU A 65 4.48 9.09 3.97
C LEU A 65 5.85 9.01 3.26
N TYR A 66 5.83 8.92 1.94
CA TYR A 66 7.02 8.68 1.11
C TYR A 66 7.52 9.95 0.38
N TRP A 67 6.96 11.13 0.67
CA TRP A 67 7.41 12.38 0.05
C TRP A 67 8.78 12.84 0.52
N SER A 68 9.15 12.47 1.77
CA SER A 68 10.37 12.93 2.41
C SER A 68 11.18 11.75 2.94
N ARG A 69 12.43 11.65 2.50
CA ARG A 69 13.39 10.67 3.05
C ARG A 69 13.64 10.91 4.54
N GLU A 70 13.69 12.18 4.98
CA GLU A 70 13.82 12.55 6.39
C GLU A 70 12.66 11.96 7.22
N LEU A 71 11.41 12.12 6.73
CA LEU A 71 10.23 11.62 7.41
C LEU A 71 10.27 10.11 7.56
N LEU A 72 10.56 9.41 6.46
CA LEU A 72 10.66 7.96 6.45
C LEU A 72 11.79 7.46 7.36
N ALA A 73 12.96 8.10 7.32
CA ALA A 73 14.09 7.76 8.18
C ALA A 73 13.73 7.90 9.67
N LYS A 74 13.06 8.98 10.04
CA LYS A 74 12.59 9.20 11.42
C LYS A 74 11.62 8.12 11.89
N LEU A 75 10.65 7.74 11.04
CA LEU A 75 9.73 6.66 11.34
C LEU A 75 10.44 5.31 11.51
N LEU A 76 11.45 5.06 10.72
CA LEU A 76 12.28 3.85 10.81
C LEU A 76 13.35 3.92 11.93
N GLY A 77 13.43 5.04 12.67
CA GLY A 77 14.44 5.26 13.70
C GLY A 77 15.86 5.34 13.15
N GLN A 78 16.01 5.80 11.91
CA GLN A 78 17.26 5.85 11.18
C GLN A 78 17.72 7.29 10.91
N ASN A 79 19.01 7.44 10.59
CA ASN A 79 19.52 8.67 9.99
C ASN A 79 19.19 8.66 8.50
N GLU A 80 18.74 9.80 7.95
CA GLU A 80 18.38 9.94 6.54
C GLU A 80 19.54 9.53 5.60
N ALA A 81 20.77 9.88 5.93
CA ALA A 81 21.94 9.53 5.13
C ALA A 81 22.18 8.01 5.05
N LEU A 82 21.74 7.26 6.05
CA LEU A 82 21.90 5.80 6.15
C LEU A 82 20.67 5.03 5.67
N LEU A 83 19.60 5.69 5.28
CA LEU A 83 18.32 5.05 4.94
C LEU A 83 18.46 4.00 3.83
N SER A 84 19.19 4.31 2.76
CA SER A 84 19.40 3.37 1.66
C SER A 84 20.20 2.13 2.09
N GLN A 85 21.25 2.34 2.91
CA GLN A 85 22.02 1.23 3.45
C GLN A 85 21.16 0.37 4.37
N TYR A 86 20.38 1.00 5.25
CA TYR A 86 19.46 0.29 6.14
C TYR A 86 18.48 -0.60 5.37
N VAL A 87 17.85 -0.08 4.30
CA VAL A 87 16.93 -0.87 3.47
C VAL A 87 17.67 -2.03 2.76
N SER A 88 18.87 -1.76 2.21
CA SER A 88 19.70 -2.80 1.59
C SER A 88 20.05 -3.92 2.58
N ASP A 89 20.45 -3.56 3.79
CA ASP A 89 20.79 -4.54 4.83
C ASP A 89 19.57 -5.40 5.22
N ARG A 90 18.37 -4.80 5.30
CA ARG A 90 17.14 -5.55 5.57
C ARG A 90 16.80 -6.53 4.45
N ILE A 91 17.00 -6.15 3.19
CA ILE A 91 16.82 -7.06 2.03
C ILE A 91 17.81 -8.22 2.13
N GLN A 92 19.09 -7.96 2.41
CA GLN A 92 20.09 -9.01 2.54
C GLN A 92 19.80 -9.96 3.71
N GLU A 93 19.37 -9.44 4.86
CA GLU A 93 18.95 -10.26 6.00
C GLU A 93 17.76 -11.15 5.66
N TRP A 94 16.77 -10.58 4.99
CA TRP A 94 15.61 -11.34 4.52
C TRP A 94 16.00 -12.45 3.55
N GLN A 95 16.88 -12.17 2.57
CA GLN A 95 17.37 -13.19 1.63
C GLN A 95 18.17 -14.31 2.33
N ALA A 96 18.97 -13.94 3.34
CA ALA A 96 19.79 -14.89 4.07
C ALA A 96 18.98 -15.79 5.05
N ALA A 97 17.94 -15.24 5.65
CA ALA A 97 17.15 -15.91 6.67
C ALA A 97 15.67 -15.49 6.61
N PRO A 98 14.91 -15.91 5.57
CA PRO A 98 13.51 -15.58 5.44
C PRO A 98 12.69 -16.12 6.62
N VAL A 99 11.79 -15.30 7.15
CA VAL A 99 10.94 -15.66 8.29
C VAL A 99 9.51 -15.93 7.81
N SER A 100 9.06 -17.16 8.00
CA SER A 100 7.69 -17.53 7.61
C SER A 100 6.66 -16.76 8.44
N PRO A 101 5.61 -16.19 7.83
CA PRO A 101 4.55 -15.53 8.56
C PRO A 101 3.81 -16.51 9.45
N ARG A 102 3.46 -16.06 10.65
CA ARG A 102 2.65 -16.85 11.58
C ARG A 102 1.17 -16.64 11.24
N PRO A 103 0.43 -17.70 10.85
CA PRO A 103 -1.01 -17.60 10.66
C PRO A 103 -1.71 -17.23 11.97
N VAL A 104 -2.68 -16.34 11.88
CA VAL A 104 -3.57 -15.97 12.99
C VAL A 104 -5.02 -16.18 12.58
N THR A 105 -5.84 -16.61 13.51
CA THR A 105 -7.28 -16.81 13.27
C THR A 105 -8.08 -15.53 13.37
N ASN A 106 -7.61 -14.61 14.20
CA ASN A 106 -8.24 -13.30 14.43
C ASN A 106 -7.21 -12.21 14.19
N GLY A 107 -7.62 -11.16 13.49
CA GLY A 107 -6.79 -9.98 13.24
C GLY A 107 -7.66 -8.77 12.94
N PRO A 108 -7.17 -7.54 13.19
CA PRO A 108 -7.96 -6.31 13.02
C PRO A 108 -8.62 -6.19 11.64
N VAL A 109 -7.97 -6.67 10.59
CA VAL A 109 -8.51 -6.67 9.21
C VAL A 109 -9.80 -7.48 9.05
N ARG A 110 -10.15 -8.34 10.03
CA ARG A 110 -11.35 -9.18 10.01
C ARG A 110 -12.43 -8.75 11.01
N GLU A 111 -12.18 -7.71 11.80
CA GLU A 111 -13.14 -7.22 12.80
C GLU A 111 -14.38 -6.62 12.15
N VAL A 112 -14.20 -5.98 10.99
CA VAL A 112 -15.30 -5.45 10.19
C VAL A 112 -15.30 -6.13 8.83
N THR A 113 -16.41 -6.75 8.48
CA THR A 113 -16.61 -7.40 7.19
C THR A 113 -17.91 -6.90 6.56
N GLN A 114 -17.80 -6.26 5.42
CA GLN A 114 -18.97 -5.87 4.63
C GLN A 114 -19.31 -6.98 3.65
N LYS A 115 -20.55 -7.49 3.72
CA LYS A 115 -21.03 -8.54 2.83
C LYS A 115 -21.42 -8.00 1.45
N GLN A 116 -21.89 -6.76 1.42
CA GLN A 116 -22.22 -6.06 0.19
C GLN A 116 -21.07 -5.09 -0.13
N VAL A 117 -20.41 -5.35 -1.24
CA VAL A 117 -19.33 -4.48 -1.71
C VAL A 117 -19.93 -3.21 -2.30
N ASP A 118 -19.38 -2.09 -1.91
CA ASP A 118 -19.69 -0.78 -2.48
C ASP A 118 -18.43 0.09 -2.42
N LEU A 119 -17.68 0.07 -3.52
CA LEU A 119 -16.44 0.82 -3.67
C LEU A 119 -16.66 2.34 -3.72
N THR A 120 -17.87 2.78 -4.08
CA THR A 120 -18.21 4.21 -4.16
C THR A 120 -18.27 4.90 -2.79
N ARG A 121 -18.37 4.14 -1.71
CA ARG A 121 -18.32 4.63 -0.34
C ARG A 121 -16.91 4.88 0.20
N LEU A 122 -15.90 4.41 -0.53
CA LEU A 122 -14.51 4.62 -0.17
C LEU A 122 -14.02 5.97 -0.73
N PRO A 123 -13.15 6.69 -0.02
CA PRO A 123 -12.67 8.01 -0.43
C PRO A 123 -11.57 7.91 -1.48
N ILE A 124 -11.88 7.27 -2.60
CA ILE A 124 -10.91 7.00 -3.67
C ILE A 124 -10.79 8.26 -4.53
N PRO A 125 -9.58 8.84 -4.65
CA PRO A 125 -9.42 10.11 -5.35
C PRO A 125 -9.41 9.95 -6.88
N THR A 126 -9.89 11.00 -7.56
CA THR A 126 -9.54 11.31 -8.95
C THR A 126 -8.51 12.43 -8.92
N HIS A 127 -7.28 12.19 -9.38
CA HIS A 127 -6.16 13.10 -9.19
C HIS A 127 -6.13 14.22 -10.21
N ALA A 128 -6.36 13.89 -11.48
CA ALA A 128 -6.29 14.85 -12.59
C ALA A 128 -7.55 14.82 -13.44
N ALA A 129 -7.77 15.91 -14.18
CA ALA A 129 -8.96 16.07 -15.03
C ALA A 129 -9.02 15.05 -16.19
N ASP A 130 -7.86 14.57 -16.62
CA ASP A 130 -7.74 13.60 -17.72
C ASP A 130 -7.70 12.15 -17.24
N ASP A 131 -7.82 11.90 -15.91
CA ASP A 131 -7.94 10.54 -15.38
C ASP A 131 -9.26 9.91 -15.80
N GLY A 132 -9.24 8.62 -16.12
CA GLY A 132 -10.43 7.87 -16.51
C GLY A 132 -11.46 7.66 -15.38
N GLY A 133 -11.10 7.96 -14.15
CA GLY A 133 -11.92 7.79 -12.95
C GLY A 133 -11.12 7.82 -11.66
N PRO A 134 -11.73 7.42 -10.53
CA PRO A 134 -11.02 7.32 -9.26
C PRO A 134 -10.08 6.10 -9.24
N TYR A 135 -8.89 6.29 -8.64
CA TYR A 135 -7.84 5.27 -8.56
C TYR A 135 -7.40 4.96 -7.14
N PHE A 136 -7.29 3.67 -6.84
CA PHE A 136 -6.43 3.20 -5.75
C PHE A 136 -4.98 3.19 -6.24
N ASP A 137 -4.14 4.10 -5.75
CA ASP A 137 -2.75 4.23 -6.20
C ASP A 137 -1.74 3.41 -5.38
N ALA A 138 -2.05 3.14 -4.11
CA ALA A 138 -1.17 2.48 -3.17
C ALA A 138 -1.71 1.11 -2.72
N GLY A 139 -2.43 0.42 -3.59
CA GLY A 139 -2.94 -0.92 -3.30
C GLY A 139 -1.81 -1.96 -3.36
N VAL A 140 -1.54 -2.63 -2.24
CA VAL A 140 -0.65 -3.79 -2.21
C VAL A 140 -1.44 -5.03 -2.55
N VAL A 141 -1.17 -5.60 -3.72
CA VAL A 141 -1.76 -6.86 -4.18
C VAL A 141 -0.96 -8.02 -3.61
N ILE A 142 -1.66 -8.99 -3.05
CA ILE A 142 -1.08 -10.29 -2.71
C ILE A 142 -1.82 -11.36 -3.52
N ALA A 143 -1.08 -12.06 -4.35
CA ALA A 143 -1.55 -13.20 -5.14
C ALA A 143 -0.69 -14.44 -4.87
N LYS A 144 -1.23 -15.61 -5.22
CA LYS A 144 -0.49 -16.88 -5.16
C LYS A 144 -0.31 -17.46 -6.55
N ASP A 145 0.89 -17.93 -6.85
CA ASP A 145 1.12 -18.76 -8.03
C ASP A 145 0.17 -19.96 -8.01
N PRO A 146 -0.66 -20.15 -9.06
CA PRO A 146 -1.61 -21.26 -9.12
C PRO A 146 -0.97 -22.65 -9.13
N GLU A 147 0.32 -22.75 -9.42
CA GLU A 147 1.08 -24.01 -9.51
C GLU A 147 1.85 -24.32 -8.25
N THR A 148 2.61 -23.35 -7.76
CA THR A 148 3.55 -23.54 -6.65
C THR A 148 3.00 -23.07 -5.31
N GLY A 149 2.00 -22.17 -5.32
CA GLY A 149 1.47 -21.52 -4.11
C GLY A 149 2.38 -20.44 -3.55
N VAL A 150 3.48 -20.11 -4.23
CA VAL A 150 4.38 -19.01 -3.88
C VAL A 150 3.61 -17.70 -3.96
N ARG A 151 3.78 -16.84 -2.95
CA ARG A 151 3.08 -15.55 -2.87
C ARG A 151 3.94 -14.45 -3.45
N ASN A 152 3.30 -13.58 -4.22
CA ASN A 152 3.86 -12.33 -4.68
C ASN A 152 3.12 -11.17 -4.02
N ALA A 153 3.86 -10.15 -3.63
CA ALA A 153 3.35 -8.85 -3.21
C ALA A 153 3.79 -7.78 -4.21
N SER A 154 2.87 -7.00 -4.74
CA SER A 154 3.18 -5.92 -5.69
C SER A 154 2.27 -4.72 -5.49
N ILE A 155 2.78 -3.52 -5.76
CA ILE A 155 1.98 -2.30 -5.75
C ILE A 155 1.33 -2.16 -7.12
N GLN A 156 -0.01 -2.06 -7.14
CA GLN A 156 -0.79 -1.94 -8.35
C GLN A 156 -1.78 -0.77 -8.25
N ARG A 157 -2.07 -0.16 -9.40
CA ARG A 157 -3.11 0.87 -9.52
C ARG A 157 -4.39 0.24 -10.04
N PHE A 158 -5.50 0.56 -9.37
CA PHE A 158 -6.82 0.07 -9.76
C PHE A 158 -7.75 1.25 -10.01
N MET A 159 -8.33 1.30 -11.19
CA MET A 159 -9.41 2.23 -11.49
C MET A 159 -10.75 1.63 -11.07
N VAL A 160 -11.55 2.40 -10.37
CA VAL A 160 -12.92 2.01 -10.03
C VAL A 160 -13.82 2.20 -11.26
N VAL A 161 -14.52 1.13 -11.64
CA VAL A 161 -15.46 1.14 -12.75
C VAL A 161 -16.89 1.32 -12.24
N ASP A 162 -17.24 0.56 -11.20
CA ASP A 162 -18.56 0.60 -10.56
C ASP A 162 -18.45 0.16 -9.09
N GLU A 163 -19.59 -0.11 -8.46
CA GLU A 163 -19.69 -0.45 -7.04
C GLU A 163 -18.85 -1.67 -6.63
N ASN A 164 -18.55 -2.58 -7.54
CA ASN A 164 -17.88 -3.84 -7.24
C ASN A 164 -16.85 -4.27 -8.28
N THR A 165 -16.53 -3.41 -9.23
CA THR A 165 -15.61 -3.69 -10.33
C THR A 165 -14.45 -2.71 -10.34
N LEU A 166 -13.25 -3.27 -10.43
CA LEU A 166 -12.00 -2.56 -10.61
C LEU A 166 -11.33 -3.01 -11.90
N THR A 167 -10.65 -2.12 -12.58
CA THR A 167 -9.71 -2.48 -13.63
C THR A 167 -8.28 -2.30 -13.16
N ILE A 168 -7.39 -3.13 -13.68
CA ILE A 168 -5.95 -3.11 -13.40
C ILE A 168 -5.19 -3.13 -14.72
N ASN A 169 -4.10 -2.36 -14.79
CA ASN A 169 -3.10 -2.52 -15.84
C ASN A 169 -1.92 -3.29 -15.25
N ILE A 170 -1.63 -4.45 -15.81
CA ILE A 170 -0.52 -5.30 -15.38
C ILE A 170 0.59 -5.16 -16.41
N ASP A 171 1.78 -4.76 -15.95
CA ASP A 171 2.95 -4.63 -16.82
C ASP A 171 3.44 -6.01 -17.26
N ALA A 172 3.81 -6.11 -18.54
CA ALA A 172 4.34 -7.34 -19.15
C ALA A 172 5.62 -7.81 -18.45
N GLY A 173 5.73 -9.13 -18.26
CA GLY A 173 6.89 -9.77 -17.62
C GLY A 173 6.92 -9.67 -16.09
N ARG A 174 5.87 -9.12 -15.44
CA ARG A 174 5.77 -9.08 -13.98
C ARG A 174 5.17 -10.37 -13.42
N HIS A 175 5.48 -10.68 -12.16
CA HIS A 175 5.03 -11.92 -11.49
C HIS A 175 3.51 -12.08 -11.51
N LEU A 176 2.77 -10.98 -11.33
CA LEU A 176 1.31 -11.01 -11.37
C LEU A 176 0.77 -11.41 -12.75
N GLU A 177 1.41 -10.96 -13.85
CA GLU A 177 1.06 -11.39 -15.20
C GLU A 177 1.30 -12.90 -15.38
N LEU A 178 2.48 -13.40 -14.96
CA LEU A 178 2.79 -14.83 -15.04
C LEU A 178 1.76 -15.68 -14.28
N TYR A 179 1.30 -15.23 -13.11
CA TYR A 179 0.28 -15.94 -12.33
C TYR A 179 -1.07 -15.92 -13.03
N LEU A 180 -1.40 -14.79 -13.66
CA LEU A 180 -2.65 -14.66 -14.45
C LEU A 180 -2.61 -15.58 -15.67
N GLU A 181 -1.50 -15.64 -16.41
CA GLU A 181 -1.33 -16.56 -17.55
C GLU A 181 -1.48 -18.02 -17.13
N LYS A 182 -0.87 -18.43 -16.01
CA LYS A 182 -1.01 -19.78 -15.44
C LYS A 182 -2.45 -20.09 -15.05
N ALA A 183 -3.16 -19.14 -14.45
CA ALA A 183 -4.57 -19.30 -14.12
C ALA A 183 -5.44 -19.43 -15.38
N ALA A 184 -5.18 -18.58 -16.41
CA ALA A 184 -5.86 -18.62 -17.68
C ALA A 184 -5.67 -19.96 -18.42
N ALA A 185 -4.43 -20.48 -18.44
CA ALA A 185 -4.13 -21.78 -19.03
C ALA A 185 -4.92 -22.93 -18.37
N ARG A 186 -5.23 -22.79 -17.08
CA ARG A 186 -6.05 -23.73 -16.29
C ARG A 186 -7.55 -23.43 -16.40
N LYS A 187 -7.95 -22.39 -17.12
CA LYS A 187 -9.34 -21.89 -17.23
C LYS A 187 -9.94 -21.57 -15.85
N THR A 188 -9.13 -20.99 -14.95
CA THR A 188 -9.55 -20.57 -13.62
C THR A 188 -9.32 -19.07 -13.44
N THR A 189 -9.96 -18.48 -12.43
CA THR A 189 -9.64 -17.13 -11.97
C THR A 189 -8.39 -17.14 -11.11
N LEU A 190 -7.69 -16.00 -11.03
CA LEU A 190 -6.60 -15.77 -10.08
C LEU A 190 -7.14 -14.99 -8.87
N PRO A 191 -7.38 -15.66 -7.71
CA PRO A 191 -7.75 -14.95 -6.49
C PRO A 191 -6.60 -14.07 -6.00
N LEU A 192 -6.92 -12.84 -5.60
CA LEU A 192 -5.96 -11.92 -5.01
C LEU A 192 -6.61 -11.09 -3.89
N THR A 193 -5.79 -10.46 -3.07
CA THR A 193 -6.23 -9.43 -2.13
C THR A 193 -5.62 -8.09 -2.48
N ILE A 194 -6.38 -7.02 -2.30
CA ILE A 194 -5.93 -5.64 -2.43
C ILE A 194 -5.89 -5.06 -1.02
N ASN A 195 -4.70 -4.73 -0.54
CA ASN A 195 -4.48 -4.26 0.81
C ASN A 195 -4.18 -2.77 0.78
N VAL A 196 -5.00 -1.94 1.41
CA VAL A 196 -4.87 -0.49 1.48
C VAL A 196 -4.57 -0.10 2.93
N GLY A 197 -3.72 0.92 3.11
CA GLY A 197 -3.32 1.36 4.45
C GLY A 197 -2.36 0.42 5.17
N VAL A 198 -1.55 -0.31 4.43
CA VAL A 198 -0.51 -1.20 4.98
C VAL A 198 0.69 -0.42 5.52
N GLY A 199 1.44 -1.04 6.43
CA GLY A 199 2.68 -0.46 6.94
C GLY A 199 3.83 -0.46 5.93
N PRO A 200 4.89 0.38 6.15
CA PRO A 200 6.03 0.51 5.24
C PRO A 200 6.74 -0.80 4.93
N GLY A 201 6.81 -1.73 5.87
CA GLY A 201 7.46 -3.02 5.63
C GLY A 201 6.85 -3.79 4.47
N LEU A 202 5.51 -3.85 4.41
CA LEU A 202 4.81 -4.51 3.30
C LEU A 202 4.90 -3.70 2.01
N HIS A 203 4.90 -2.36 2.07
CA HIS A 203 5.15 -1.52 0.90
C HIS A 203 6.54 -1.74 0.32
N PHE A 204 7.59 -1.84 1.15
CA PHE A 204 8.95 -2.11 0.69
C PHE A 204 9.07 -3.51 0.09
N ALA A 205 8.46 -4.52 0.70
CA ALA A 205 8.43 -5.87 0.12
C ALA A 205 7.74 -5.86 -1.25
N ALA A 206 6.58 -5.20 -1.36
CA ALA A 206 5.82 -5.10 -2.61
C ALA A 206 6.49 -4.24 -3.69
N ALA A 207 7.45 -3.39 -3.31
CA ALA A 207 8.25 -2.56 -4.22
C ALA A 207 9.65 -3.14 -4.49
N ALA A 208 9.99 -4.30 -3.92
CA ALA A 208 11.30 -4.92 -4.10
C ALA A 208 11.56 -5.21 -5.59
N PRO A 209 12.79 -4.96 -6.08
CA PRO A 209 13.13 -5.27 -7.47
C PRO A 209 13.17 -6.79 -7.69
N ALA A 210 12.92 -7.23 -8.92
CA ALA A 210 12.87 -8.65 -9.27
C ALA A 210 14.19 -9.40 -8.96
N GLU A 211 15.32 -8.69 -8.98
CA GLU A 211 16.63 -9.25 -8.60
C GLU A 211 16.71 -9.58 -7.09
N ALA A 212 15.97 -8.86 -6.25
CA ALA A 212 15.89 -9.14 -4.82
C ALA A 212 14.84 -10.21 -4.51
N ALA A 213 13.76 -10.28 -5.30
CA ALA A 213 12.64 -11.20 -5.15
C ALA A 213 12.31 -11.89 -6.48
N PRO A 214 13.09 -12.90 -6.92
CA PRO A 214 12.78 -13.70 -8.11
C PRO A 214 11.40 -14.39 -8.01
N ALA A 215 10.85 -14.80 -9.15
CA ALA A 215 9.49 -15.35 -9.26
C ALA A 215 9.19 -16.59 -8.40
N ASP A 216 10.21 -17.29 -7.94
CA ASP A 216 10.13 -18.45 -7.05
C ASP A 216 10.29 -18.08 -5.56
N THR A 217 10.46 -16.80 -5.26
CA THR A 217 10.60 -16.27 -3.89
C THR A 217 9.24 -15.87 -3.33
N ASP A 218 8.91 -16.41 -2.17
CA ASP A 218 7.72 -15.98 -1.41
C ASP A 218 8.03 -14.66 -0.67
N GLU A 219 7.60 -13.54 -1.21
CA GLU A 219 7.88 -12.19 -0.71
C GLU A 219 7.25 -11.88 0.67
N LEU A 220 6.42 -12.78 1.18
CA LEU A 220 5.81 -12.68 2.50
C LEU A 220 6.49 -13.59 3.55
N ARG A 221 7.67 -14.10 3.26
CA ARG A 221 8.46 -14.92 4.21
C ARG A 221 9.51 -14.13 4.91
#